data_cb61689d26c9c9793c3d18779762ca68
#
_entry.id   cb61689d26c9c9793c3d18779762ca68
#
_cell.length_a   1.000
_cell.length_b   1.000
_cell.length_c   1.000
_cell.angle_alpha   90.00
_cell.angle_beta   90.00
_cell.angle_gamma   90.00
#
_symmetry.space_group_name_H-M   'P 1'
#
loop_
_entity.id
_entity.type
_entity.pdbx_description
1 polymer ?
#
loop_
_entity_poly.entity_id
_entity_poly.type
_entity_poly.pdbx_seq_one_letter_code
_entity_poly.pdbx_strand_id
1 'polypeptide(L)'
;MVNLTIDGKQVSVSKTATIYDAAKEAGIHIPVLCYAKKLLPYGACRVCLVEVEQMKGRLIPSCTTPVSEGMVVITTSAEIDKVRKTVMEFLLVNHVLDCPVCDKGGECDLQDLAYEFESTTNRFEGEKFDLPTDEVNPLIERNMNRCVLCGKCVRVCDEIVGYGSYSFINRGFETKIATAYDRGLDCEFCGQCLSMCPVGALLPRPFKFKARPWQLKEVDSVCGYCGNGCTVTLGVLGDKVETIRFNDKIGVM
;
A
#
# COMPACT_ATOMS: atom_id res chain seq x y z
N MET A 1 -13.62 -22.57 13.14
CA MET A 1 -13.53 -22.39 11.67
C MET A 1 -14.87 -21.89 11.17
N VAL A 2 -14.89 -21.16 10.08
CA VAL A 2 -16.06 -20.66 9.35
C VAL A 2 -15.94 -21.15 7.91
N ASN A 3 -17.01 -21.68 7.35
CA ASN A 3 -17.06 -22.15 5.97
C ASN A 3 -17.78 -21.12 5.12
N LEU A 4 -17.18 -20.77 3.99
CA LEU A 4 -17.74 -19.81 3.03
C LEU A 4 -17.38 -20.24 1.61
N THR A 5 -18.05 -19.64 0.64
CA THR A 5 -17.76 -19.87 -0.78
C THR A 5 -17.24 -18.59 -1.40
N ILE A 6 -16.10 -18.65 -2.11
CA ILE A 6 -15.52 -17.52 -2.85
C ILE A 6 -15.38 -17.95 -4.31
N ASP A 7 -16.05 -17.28 -5.23
CA ASP A 7 -16.08 -17.59 -6.67
C ASP A 7 -16.35 -19.10 -6.93
N GLY A 8 -17.30 -19.69 -6.20
CA GLY A 8 -17.65 -21.11 -6.30
C GLY A 8 -16.71 -22.07 -5.56
N LYS A 9 -15.59 -21.61 -4.98
CA LYS A 9 -14.65 -22.43 -4.23
C LYS A 9 -14.98 -22.42 -2.74
N GLN A 10 -15.12 -23.61 -2.14
CA GLN A 10 -15.32 -23.76 -0.69
C GLN A 10 -14.02 -23.47 0.07
N VAL A 11 -14.12 -22.64 1.09
CA VAL A 11 -12.99 -22.18 1.92
C VAL A 11 -13.35 -22.27 3.39
N SER A 12 -12.44 -22.77 4.23
CA SER A 12 -12.63 -22.89 5.68
C SER A 12 -11.51 -22.15 6.41
N VAL A 13 -11.86 -21.07 7.12
CA VAL A 13 -10.90 -20.16 7.75
C VAL A 13 -11.24 -19.86 9.21
N SER A 14 -10.37 -19.13 9.92
CA SER A 14 -10.64 -18.65 11.26
C SER A 14 -11.84 -17.70 11.29
N LYS A 15 -12.62 -17.70 12.38
CA LYS A 15 -13.71 -16.73 12.61
C LYS A 15 -13.24 -15.28 12.66
N THR A 16 -11.96 -15.05 12.92
CA THR A 16 -11.34 -13.71 12.98
C THR A 16 -10.82 -13.23 11.64
N ALA A 17 -10.83 -14.09 10.60
CA ALA A 17 -10.37 -13.74 9.26
C ALA A 17 -11.32 -12.75 8.59
N THR A 18 -10.75 -11.90 7.73
CA THR A 18 -11.52 -11.09 6.79
C THR A 18 -11.80 -11.87 5.51
N ILE A 19 -12.72 -11.37 4.67
CA ILE A 19 -12.95 -11.95 3.33
C ILE A 19 -11.67 -11.96 2.51
N TYR A 20 -10.84 -10.90 2.63
CA TYR A 20 -9.54 -10.80 1.96
C TYR A 20 -8.58 -11.91 2.41
N ASP A 21 -8.49 -12.16 3.73
CA ASP A 21 -7.63 -13.23 4.25
C ASP A 21 -8.07 -14.59 3.75
N ALA A 22 -9.38 -14.86 3.74
CA ALA A 22 -9.96 -16.09 3.22
C ALA A 22 -9.68 -16.28 1.71
N ALA A 23 -9.83 -15.23 0.91
CA ALA A 23 -9.50 -15.26 -0.52
C ALA A 23 -8.01 -15.56 -0.75
N LYS A 24 -7.14 -14.93 0.04
CA LYS A 24 -5.69 -15.15 -0.04
C LYS A 24 -5.30 -16.59 0.32
N GLU A 25 -5.89 -17.20 1.36
CA GLU A 25 -5.67 -18.61 1.72
C GLU A 25 -6.17 -19.55 0.62
N ALA A 26 -7.24 -19.16 -0.07
CA ALA A 26 -7.79 -19.90 -1.21
C ALA A 26 -7.00 -19.74 -2.52
N GLY A 27 -6.01 -18.85 -2.56
CA GLY A 27 -5.26 -18.50 -3.77
C GLY A 27 -6.06 -17.63 -4.75
N ILE A 28 -7.09 -16.92 -4.26
CA ILE A 28 -7.92 -16.01 -5.07
C ILE A 28 -7.37 -14.58 -4.91
N HIS A 29 -7.06 -13.94 -6.03
CA HIS A 29 -6.56 -12.58 -6.04
C HIS A 29 -7.69 -11.57 -5.81
N ILE A 30 -7.53 -10.73 -4.80
CA ILE A 30 -8.31 -9.50 -4.61
C ILE A 30 -7.33 -8.33 -4.51
N PRO A 31 -7.46 -7.31 -5.36
CA PRO A 31 -6.55 -6.17 -5.35
C PRO A 31 -6.69 -5.34 -4.06
N VAL A 32 -5.58 -4.86 -3.53
CA VAL A 32 -5.54 -4.02 -2.31
C VAL A 32 -4.49 -2.92 -2.44
N LEU A 33 -4.72 -1.76 -1.81
CA LEU A 33 -3.75 -0.68 -1.76
C LEU A 33 -3.46 -0.22 -0.32
N CYS A 34 -4.50 0.00 0.49
CA CYS A 34 -4.33 0.49 1.88
C CYS A 34 -4.19 -0.65 2.92
N TYR A 35 -4.38 -1.90 2.52
CA TYR A 35 -4.21 -3.06 3.40
C TYR A 35 -2.72 -3.38 3.63
N ALA A 36 -2.39 -3.78 4.84
CA ALA A 36 -1.11 -4.40 5.18
C ALA A 36 -1.34 -5.44 6.28
N LYS A 37 -0.77 -6.64 6.14
CA LYS A 37 -1.03 -7.80 7.01
C LYS A 37 -0.79 -7.55 8.50
N LYS A 38 0.18 -6.69 8.83
CA LYS A 38 0.59 -6.40 10.22
C LYS A 38 -0.09 -5.17 10.82
N LEU A 39 -0.95 -4.48 10.05
CA LEU A 39 -1.69 -3.30 10.50
C LEU A 39 -3.17 -3.64 10.64
N LEU A 40 -3.84 -2.96 11.55
CA LEU A 40 -5.30 -3.10 11.69
C LEU A 40 -6.00 -2.79 10.37
N PRO A 41 -7.10 -3.47 10.04
CA PRO A 41 -7.88 -3.19 8.83
C PRO A 41 -8.37 -1.73 8.80
N TYR A 42 -8.20 -1.04 7.66
CA TYR A 42 -8.51 0.39 7.55
C TYR A 42 -9.61 0.73 6.53
N GLY A 43 -9.61 0.06 5.37
CA GLY A 43 -10.68 0.18 4.37
C GLY A 43 -10.77 1.52 3.64
N ALA A 44 -9.70 2.33 3.58
CA ALA A 44 -9.72 3.67 3.00
C ALA A 44 -9.82 3.67 1.46
N CYS A 45 -9.02 2.86 0.76
CA CYS A 45 -8.85 2.95 -0.69
C CYS A 45 -10.01 2.39 -1.51
N ARG A 46 -10.80 1.48 -0.98
CA ARG A 46 -11.96 0.83 -1.66
C ARG A 46 -11.60 0.00 -2.91
N VAL A 47 -10.35 -0.30 -3.15
CA VAL A 47 -9.92 -1.13 -4.29
C VAL A 47 -10.36 -2.59 -4.12
N CYS A 48 -10.41 -3.08 -2.88
CA CYS A 48 -10.74 -4.47 -2.53
C CYS A 48 -12.24 -4.80 -2.47
N LEU A 49 -13.10 -4.02 -3.14
CA LEU A 49 -14.53 -4.26 -3.13
C LEU A 49 -14.89 -5.63 -3.74
N VAL A 50 -15.80 -6.33 -3.07
CA VAL A 50 -16.38 -7.61 -3.49
C VAL A 50 -17.89 -7.57 -3.28
N GLU A 51 -18.61 -8.46 -3.94
CA GLU A 51 -20.03 -8.65 -3.74
C GLU A 51 -20.26 -9.83 -2.80
N VAL A 52 -21.26 -9.73 -1.93
CA VAL A 52 -21.72 -10.82 -1.07
C VAL A 52 -23.21 -11.03 -1.36
N GLU A 53 -23.59 -12.23 -1.82
CA GLU A 53 -24.96 -12.53 -2.26
C GLU A 53 -26.01 -12.21 -1.18
N GLN A 54 -25.73 -12.53 0.08
CA GLN A 54 -26.62 -12.27 1.20
C GLN A 54 -26.83 -10.77 1.50
N MET A 55 -25.99 -9.90 0.94
CA MET A 55 -26.08 -8.45 1.11
C MET A 55 -26.76 -7.72 -0.07
N LYS A 56 -27.51 -8.45 -0.90
CA LYS A 56 -28.34 -7.90 -1.99
C LYS A 56 -27.57 -6.98 -2.94
N GLY A 57 -26.45 -7.44 -3.46
CA GLY A 57 -25.65 -6.70 -4.46
C GLY A 57 -24.89 -5.49 -3.92
N ARG A 58 -24.74 -5.34 -2.61
CA ARG A 58 -23.86 -4.30 -2.05
C ARG A 58 -22.41 -4.70 -2.20
N LEU A 59 -21.61 -3.79 -2.75
CA LEU A 59 -20.17 -3.92 -2.78
C LEU A 59 -19.57 -3.52 -1.43
N ILE A 60 -18.82 -4.44 -0.83
CA ILE A 60 -18.20 -4.25 0.49
C ILE A 60 -16.69 -4.40 0.42
N PRO A 61 -15.93 -3.73 1.29
CA PRO A 61 -14.46 -3.86 1.32
C PRO A 61 -14.06 -5.18 1.97
N SER A 62 -13.51 -6.10 1.18
CA SER A 62 -13.09 -7.43 1.66
C SER A 62 -12.04 -7.38 2.78
N CYS A 63 -11.15 -6.39 2.77
CA CYS A 63 -10.06 -6.28 3.74
C CYS A 63 -10.51 -5.87 5.17
N THR A 64 -11.75 -5.42 5.35
CA THR A 64 -12.30 -5.00 6.65
C THR A 64 -13.55 -5.77 7.05
N THR A 65 -14.11 -6.58 6.16
CA THR A 65 -15.34 -7.33 6.43
C THR A 65 -14.99 -8.72 6.96
N PRO A 66 -15.39 -9.07 8.20
CA PRO A 66 -15.17 -10.40 8.74
C PRO A 66 -16.01 -11.44 8.00
N VAL A 67 -15.50 -12.67 7.95
CA VAL A 67 -16.21 -13.81 7.37
C VAL A 67 -17.37 -14.27 8.25
N SER A 68 -18.41 -14.86 7.64
CA SER A 68 -19.51 -15.52 8.35
C SER A 68 -19.85 -16.86 7.70
N GLU A 69 -20.46 -17.75 8.49
CA GLU A 69 -20.85 -19.09 8.02
C GLU A 69 -21.82 -19.01 6.84
N GLY A 70 -21.54 -19.80 5.80
CA GLY A 70 -22.35 -19.87 4.60
C GLY A 70 -22.30 -18.64 3.70
N MET A 71 -21.37 -17.68 3.94
CA MET A 71 -21.20 -16.49 3.09
C MET A 71 -20.81 -16.91 1.67
N VAL A 72 -21.44 -16.30 0.66
CA VAL A 72 -21.10 -16.46 -0.76
C VAL A 72 -20.55 -15.15 -1.29
N VAL A 73 -19.29 -15.19 -1.69
CA VAL A 73 -18.52 -14.01 -2.14
C VAL A 73 -18.20 -14.13 -3.62
N ILE A 74 -18.42 -13.05 -4.35
CA ILE A 74 -18.05 -12.88 -5.75
C ILE A 74 -16.96 -11.80 -5.81
N THR A 75 -15.81 -12.15 -6.36
CA THR A 75 -14.66 -11.22 -6.40
C THR A 75 -14.52 -10.52 -7.73
N THR A 76 -15.16 -11.00 -8.80
CA THR A 76 -15.09 -10.46 -10.15
C THR A 76 -16.46 -10.45 -10.81
N SER A 77 -16.93 -9.29 -11.24
CA SER A 77 -18.13 -9.08 -12.04
C SER A 77 -18.01 -7.77 -12.79
N ALA A 78 -18.82 -7.57 -13.83
CA ALA A 78 -18.85 -6.31 -14.59
C ALA A 78 -19.10 -5.08 -13.71
N GLU A 79 -19.92 -5.22 -12.65
CA GLU A 79 -20.18 -4.15 -11.70
C GLU A 79 -18.98 -3.87 -10.79
N ILE A 80 -18.32 -4.91 -10.27
CA ILE A 80 -17.10 -4.80 -9.47
C ILE A 80 -16.01 -4.10 -10.29
N ASP A 81 -15.79 -4.53 -11.53
CA ASP A 81 -14.75 -3.97 -12.40
C ASP A 81 -15.01 -2.49 -12.73
N LYS A 82 -16.26 -2.15 -13.03
CA LYS A 82 -16.68 -0.75 -13.25
C LYS A 82 -16.40 0.12 -12.03
N VAL A 83 -16.72 -0.35 -10.82
CA VAL A 83 -16.50 0.41 -9.60
C VAL A 83 -15.02 0.50 -9.27
N ARG A 84 -14.23 -0.57 -9.43
CA ARG A 84 -12.77 -0.53 -9.25
C ARG A 84 -12.10 0.45 -10.22
N LYS A 85 -12.49 0.48 -11.50
CA LYS A 85 -12.02 1.48 -12.47
C LYS A 85 -12.33 2.90 -12.01
N THR A 86 -13.53 3.16 -11.53
CA THR A 86 -13.91 4.47 -10.98
C THR A 86 -13.09 4.84 -9.73
N VAL A 87 -12.84 3.89 -8.84
CA VAL A 87 -11.96 4.10 -7.68
C VAL A 87 -10.54 4.44 -8.11
N MET A 88 -10.02 3.76 -9.14
CA MET A 88 -8.70 4.09 -9.69
C MET A 88 -8.65 5.50 -10.27
N GLU A 89 -9.69 5.94 -11.01
CA GLU A 89 -9.77 7.31 -11.49
C GLU A 89 -9.73 8.33 -10.33
N PHE A 90 -10.44 8.08 -9.22
CA PHE A 90 -10.36 8.94 -8.03
C PHE A 90 -8.98 8.96 -7.37
N LEU A 91 -8.27 7.83 -7.34
CA LEU A 91 -6.91 7.79 -6.83
C LEU A 91 -5.92 8.54 -7.72
N LEU A 92 -6.17 8.56 -9.04
CA LEU A 92 -5.32 9.20 -10.03
C LEU A 92 -5.65 10.69 -10.26
N VAL A 93 -6.83 11.18 -9.86
CA VAL A 93 -7.26 12.56 -10.16
C VAL A 93 -6.30 13.60 -9.59
N ASN A 94 -5.81 13.41 -8.37
CA ASN A 94 -4.86 14.31 -7.71
C ASN A 94 -3.41 13.81 -7.77
N HIS A 95 -3.20 12.55 -8.11
CA HIS A 95 -1.85 11.98 -8.19
C HIS A 95 -1.06 12.64 -9.32
N VAL A 96 0.14 13.13 -9.02
CA VAL A 96 1.04 13.62 -10.06
C VAL A 96 1.57 12.43 -10.87
N LEU A 97 1.36 12.48 -12.19
CA LEU A 97 1.73 11.39 -13.11
C LEU A 97 3.18 11.56 -13.60
N ASP A 98 4.11 11.69 -12.66
CA ASP A 98 5.55 11.90 -12.91
C ASP A 98 6.37 10.59 -12.80
N CYS A 99 5.76 9.45 -13.13
CA CYS A 99 6.37 8.12 -13.04
C CYS A 99 7.79 8.02 -13.66
N PRO A 100 8.10 8.68 -14.79
CA PRO A 100 9.45 8.66 -15.36
C PRO A 100 10.53 9.22 -14.43
N VAL A 101 10.18 10.13 -13.52
CA VAL A 101 11.11 10.76 -12.56
C VAL A 101 10.82 10.36 -11.11
N CYS A 102 9.91 9.42 -10.88
CA CYS A 102 9.58 8.87 -9.57
C CYS A 102 10.37 7.59 -9.31
N ASP A 103 11.16 7.54 -8.23
CA ASP A 103 11.97 6.35 -7.90
C ASP A 103 11.14 5.13 -7.48
N LYS A 104 9.85 5.31 -7.22
CA LYS A 104 8.91 4.20 -7.00
C LYS A 104 8.48 3.51 -8.31
N GLY A 105 8.77 4.08 -9.48
CA GLY A 105 8.42 3.50 -10.78
C GLY A 105 9.02 2.10 -10.96
N GLY A 106 8.17 1.10 -11.26
CA GLY A 106 8.53 -0.32 -11.39
C GLY A 106 8.35 -1.14 -10.10
N GLU A 107 7.99 -0.51 -8.97
CA GLU A 107 7.58 -1.16 -7.73
C GLU A 107 6.45 -0.39 -7.02
N CYS A 108 5.58 0.22 -7.79
CA CYS A 108 4.50 1.09 -7.31
C CYS A 108 3.15 0.37 -7.37
N ASP A 109 2.57 0.07 -6.20
CA ASP A 109 1.27 -0.63 -6.12
C ASP A 109 0.16 0.12 -6.90
N LEU A 110 0.19 1.46 -6.92
CA LEU A 110 -0.78 2.25 -7.69
C LEU A 110 -0.58 2.10 -9.19
N GLN A 111 0.66 2.05 -9.66
CA GLN A 111 0.98 1.86 -11.07
C GLN A 111 0.54 0.47 -11.54
N ASP A 112 0.82 -0.57 -10.74
CA ASP A 112 0.43 -1.94 -11.05
C ASP A 112 -1.09 -2.08 -11.12
N LEU A 113 -1.82 -1.50 -10.15
CA LEU A 113 -3.29 -1.45 -10.18
C LEU A 113 -3.85 -0.66 -11.37
N ALA A 114 -3.19 0.45 -11.76
CA ALA A 114 -3.62 1.21 -12.93
C ALA A 114 -3.50 0.40 -14.22
N TYR A 115 -2.46 -0.43 -14.35
CA TYR A 115 -2.32 -1.38 -15.45
C TYR A 115 -3.34 -2.52 -15.35
N GLU A 116 -3.51 -3.12 -14.17
CA GLU A 116 -4.48 -4.21 -13.93
C GLU A 116 -5.91 -3.81 -14.35
N PHE A 117 -6.31 -2.57 -14.03
CA PHE A 117 -7.66 -2.07 -14.36
C PHE A 117 -7.72 -1.29 -15.67
N GLU A 118 -6.65 -1.25 -16.45
CA GLU A 118 -6.60 -0.50 -17.72
C GLU A 118 -7.05 0.96 -17.57
N SER A 119 -6.70 1.59 -16.43
CA SER A 119 -7.08 2.95 -16.10
C SER A 119 -6.12 3.95 -16.78
N THR A 120 -6.21 4.05 -18.11
CA THR A 120 -5.33 4.90 -18.93
C THR A 120 -5.85 6.32 -19.13
N THR A 121 -7.13 6.54 -18.85
CA THR A 121 -7.80 7.84 -18.99
C THR A 121 -8.52 8.20 -17.69
N ASN A 122 -8.63 9.48 -17.41
CA ASN A 122 -9.39 9.99 -16.27
C ASN A 122 -10.54 10.86 -16.78
N ARG A 123 -11.77 10.52 -16.38
CA ARG A 123 -13.00 11.29 -16.73
C ARG A 123 -13.13 12.56 -15.92
N PHE A 124 -12.39 12.68 -14.81
CA PHE A 124 -12.46 13.82 -13.91
C PHE A 124 -11.35 14.81 -14.28
N GLU A 125 -11.77 16.02 -14.61
CA GLU A 125 -10.88 17.14 -14.90
C GLU A 125 -10.80 18.05 -13.67
N GLY A 126 -9.68 18.72 -13.49
CA GLY A 126 -9.44 19.65 -12.39
C GLY A 126 -7.96 19.93 -12.17
N GLU A 127 -7.68 20.93 -11.38
CA GLU A 127 -6.33 21.24 -10.95
C GLU A 127 -5.83 20.17 -9.96
N LYS A 128 -4.60 19.71 -10.16
CA LYS A 128 -3.93 18.83 -9.21
C LYS A 128 -3.32 19.63 -8.06
N PHE A 129 -3.08 18.97 -6.95
CA PHE A 129 -2.30 19.59 -5.88
C PHE A 129 -0.91 19.98 -6.38
N ASP A 130 -0.44 21.14 -5.92
CA ASP A 130 0.95 21.59 -6.07
C ASP A 130 1.48 21.93 -4.67
N LEU A 131 1.83 20.91 -3.94
CA LEU A 131 2.37 21.01 -2.59
C LEU A 131 3.90 20.96 -2.65
N PRO A 132 4.61 21.78 -1.86
CA PRO A 132 6.06 21.71 -1.80
C PRO A 132 6.53 20.34 -1.33
N THR A 133 7.59 19.83 -1.96
CA THR A 133 8.28 18.62 -1.50
C THR A 133 9.06 18.94 -0.23
N ASP A 134 8.85 18.14 0.81
CA ASP A 134 9.60 18.25 2.05
C ASP A 134 10.94 17.49 1.93
N GLU A 135 12.01 18.23 1.82
CA GLU A 135 13.38 17.74 1.71
C GLU A 135 14.23 18.09 2.95
N VAL A 136 13.63 18.58 4.03
CA VAL A 136 14.36 18.98 5.25
C VAL A 136 15.04 17.78 5.90
N ASN A 137 14.39 16.62 5.84
CA ASN A 137 14.95 15.40 6.40
C ASN A 137 16.07 14.81 5.53
N PRO A 138 17.25 14.47 6.10
CA PRO A 138 18.38 13.98 5.31
C PRO A 138 18.18 12.59 4.72
N LEU A 139 17.28 11.77 5.27
CA LEU A 139 17.08 10.37 4.90
C LEU A 139 15.78 10.11 4.15
N ILE A 140 14.74 10.90 4.41
CA ILE A 140 13.39 10.69 3.89
C ILE A 140 12.91 11.92 3.12
N GLU A 141 12.62 11.73 1.83
CA GLU A 141 11.89 12.71 1.02
C GLU A 141 10.39 12.46 1.17
N ARG A 142 9.62 13.53 1.35
CA ARG A 142 8.17 13.49 1.45
C ARG A 142 7.54 14.36 0.37
N ASN A 143 6.92 13.74 -0.63
CA ASN A 143 6.21 14.42 -1.71
C ASN A 143 4.71 14.07 -1.66
N MET A 144 3.90 14.99 -1.11
CA MET A 144 2.47 14.76 -0.91
C MET A 144 1.66 14.81 -2.20
N ASN A 145 2.19 15.34 -3.31
CA ASN A 145 1.53 15.27 -4.63
C ASN A 145 1.42 13.83 -5.15
N ARG A 146 2.25 12.92 -4.63
CA ARG A 146 2.21 11.48 -4.93
C ARG A 146 1.39 10.69 -3.91
N CYS A 147 0.88 11.31 -2.86
CA CYS A 147 0.18 10.62 -1.79
C CYS A 147 -1.25 10.25 -2.19
N VAL A 148 -1.64 9.00 -1.95
CA VAL A 148 -3.01 8.47 -2.17
C VAL A 148 -3.80 8.33 -0.85
N LEU A 149 -3.34 8.95 0.22
CA LEU A 149 -3.97 8.96 1.55
C LEU A 149 -4.34 7.57 2.10
N CYS A 150 -3.54 6.55 1.76
CA CYS A 150 -3.79 5.17 2.21
C CYS A 150 -3.56 4.95 3.71
N GLY A 151 -2.88 5.86 4.39
CA GLY A 151 -2.63 5.85 5.83
C GLY A 151 -1.64 4.79 6.32
N LYS A 152 -0.99 4.00 5.46
CA LYS A 152 -0.03 2.96 5.88
C LYS A 152 1.13 3.55 6.70
N CYS A 153 1.68 4.70 6.30
CA CYS A 153 2.80 5.34 7.00
C CYS A 153 2.42 5.86 8.39
N VAL A 154 1.23 6.43 8.54
CA VAL A 154 0.70 6.87 9.85
C VAL A 154 0.54 5.67 10.76
N ARG A 155 -0.18 4.66 10.28
CA ARG A 155 -0.50 3.47 11.09
C ARG A 155 0.72 2.64 11.46
N VAL A 156 1.69 2.44 10.57
CA VAL A 156 2.91 1.71 10.93
C VAL A 156 3.72 2.46 11.97
N CYS A 157 3.77 3.80 11.88
CA CYS A 157 4.48 4.63 12.84
C CYS A 157 3.82 4.60 14.23
N ASP A 158 2.49 4.53 14.29
CA ASP A 158 1.72 4.48 15.52
C ASP A 158 1.58 3.04 16.06
N GLU A 159 1.03 2.10 15.27
CA GLU A 159 0.66 0.75 15.71
C GLU A 159 1.87 -0.17 15.95
N ILE A 160 2.94 -0.03 15.15
CA ILE A 160 4.11 -0.95 15.18
C ILE A 160 5.31 -0.28 15.86
N VAL A 161 5.65 0.96 15.46
CA VAL A 161 6.81 1.68 15.99
C VAL A 161 6.48 2.35 17.32
N GLY A 162 5.24 2.82 17.50
CA GLY A 162 4.79 3.52 18.72
C GLY A 162 5.29 4.96 18.83
N TYR A 163 5.82 5.55 17.76
CA TYR A 163 6.39 6.90 17.77
C TYR A 163 5.39 8.00 17.33
N GLY A 164 4.53 7.71 16.33
CA GLY A 164 3.48 8.63 15.93
C GLY A 164 3.94 9.92 15.23
N SER A 165 5.06 9.90 14.49
CA SER A 165 5.60 11.09 13.80
C SER A 165 4.69 11.69 12.75
N TYR A 166 3.80 10.88 12.16
CA TYR A 166 2.89 11.30 11.09
C TYR A 166 1.45 11.28 11.56
N SER A 167 0.67 12.24 11.04
CA SER A 167 -0.77 12.28 11.23
C SER A 167 -1.48 12.76 9.96
N PHE A 168 -2.77 12.47 9.86
CA PHE A 168 -3.62 13.17 8.91
C PHE A 168 -3.87 14.58 9.46
N ILE A 169 -3.52 15.60 8.68
CA ILE A 169 -3.83 16.99 9.01
C ILE A 169 -4.81 17.56 8.00
N ASN A 170 -5.56 18.57 8.40
CA ASN A 170 -6.69 19.13 7.68
C ASN A 170 -7.81 18.09 7.46
N ARG A 171 -8.80 18.40 6.65
CA ARG A 171 -9.92 17.51 6.32
C ARG A 171 -10.47 17.80 4.92
N GLY A 172 -11.23 16.84 4.39
CA GLY A 172 -11.79 16.95 3.05
C GLY A 172 -10.70 17.00 1.99
N PHE A 173 -10.83 17.86 1.02
CA PHE A 173 -9.90 17.97 -0.10
C PHE A 173 -8.47 18.34 0.33
N GLU A 174 -8.31 19.16 1.35
CA GLU A 174 -7.00 19.61 1.84
C GLU A 174 -6.29 18.59 2.75
N THR A 175 -6.86 17.40 2.95
CA THR A 175 -6.24 16.37 3.80
C THR A 175 -4.89 15.98 3.25
N LYS A 176 -3.87 16.02 4.10
CA LYS A 176 -2.52 15.52 3.79
C LYS A 176 -1.91 14.76 4.97
N ILE A 177 -0.90 13.96 4.69
CA ILE A 177 -0.08 13.34 5.73
C ILE A 177 1.06 14.30 6.07
N ALA A 178 1.16 14.69 7.32
CA ALA A 178 2.22 15.58 7.79
C ALA A 178 2.62 15.30 9.24
N THR A 179 3.64 15.99 9.67
CA THR A 179 4.10 16.06 11.05
C THR A 179 3.31 17.12 11.82
N ALA A 180 3.40 17.12 13.13
CA ALA A 180 2.76 18.13 13.97
C ALA A 180 3.19 19.54 13.54
N TYR A 181 2.20 20.42 13.31
CA TYR A 181 2.38 21.81 12.86
C TYR A 181 3.17 21.95 11.54
N ASP A 182 3.17 20.89 10.70
CA ASP A 182 3.88 20.81 9.42
C ASP A 182 5.40 21.14 9.54
N ARG A 183 5.99 20.81 10.67
CA ARG A 183 7.43 20.97 10.94
C ARG A 183 8.22 19.87 10.24
N GLY A 184 9.55 20.00 10.23
CA GLY A 184 10.44 18.93 9.76
C GLY A 184 10.20 17.61 10.50
N LEU A 185 10.46 16.49 9.82
CA LEU A 185 10.25 15.16 10.39
C LEU A 185 11.22 14.91 11.55
N ASP A 186 10.64 14.74 12.73
CA ASP A 186 11.35 14.31 13.94
C ASP A 186 10.95 12.87 14.26
N CYS A 187 11.91 11.93 14.15
CA CYS A 187 11.65 10.50 14.34
C CYS A 187 12.95 9.69 14.52
N GLU A 188 12.81 8.41 14.84
CA GLU A 188 13.91 7.45 15.01
C GLU A 188 14.53 6.93 13.70
N PHE A 189 14.08 7.41 12.55
CA PHE A 189 14.55 7.01 11.21
C PHE A 189 14.55 5.50 10.94
N CYS A 190 13.61 4.76 11.51
CA CYS A 190 13.51 3.30 11.36
C CYS A 190 13.16 2.82 9.94
N GLY A 191 12.71 3.72 9.04
CA GLY A 191 12.40 3.42 7.63
C GLY A 191 11.11 2.62 7.38
N GLN A 192 10.35 2.26 8.42
CA GLN A 192 9.12 1.47 8.25
C GLN A 192 8.08 2.18 7.36
N CYS A 193 7.95 3.49 7.47
CA CYS A 193 7.03 4.27 6.63
C CYS A 193 7.43 4.24 5.14
N LEU A 194 8.73 4.20 4.82
CA LEU A 194 9.24 4.05 3.44
C LEU A 194 8.84 2.69 2.86
N SER A 195 9.06 1.62 3.63
CA SER A 195 8.73 0.25 3.21
C SER A 195 7.23 0.03 3.02
N MET A 196 6.40 0.73 3.82
CA MET A 196 4.94 0.62 3.76
C MET A 196 4.29 1.52 2.72
N CYS A 197 4.98 2.56 2.23
CA CYS A 197 4.39 3.48 1.26
C CYS A 197 4.19 2.77 -0.09
N PRO A 198 2.92 2.64 -0.57
CA PRO A 198 2.63 1.92 -1.82
C PRO A 198 2.97 2.73 -3.07
N VAL A 199 3.30 4.00 -2.89
CA VAL A 199 3.59 4.97 -3.96
C VAL A 199 4.86 5.74 -3.67
N GLY A 200 5.27 6.67 -4.55
CA GLY A 200 6.46 7.50 -4.37
C GLY A 200 6.28 8.73 -3.48
N ALA A 201 5.32 8.70 -2.53
CA ALA A 201 5.11 9.83 -1.61
C ALA A 201 6.17 9.92 -0.51
N LEU A 202 6.72 8.78 -0.09
CA LEU A 202 7.85 8.69 0.83
C LEU A 202 8.96 7.90 0.13
N LEU A 203 10.11 8.53 -0.06
CA LEU A 203 11.25 7.95 -0.76
C LEU A 203 12.54 8.09 0.06
N PRO A 204 13.45 7.09 -0.01
CA PRO A 204 14.75 7.18 0.63
C PRO A 204 15.66 8.15 -0.16
N ARG A 205 16.01 9.28 0.40
CA ARG A 205 16.91 10.26 -0.24
C ARG A 205 18.27 9.69 -0.64
N PRO A 206 18.93 8.84 0.17
CA PRO A 206 20.20 8.24 -0.23
C PRO A 206 20.14 7.38 -1.49
N PHE A 207 18.96 6.88 -1.86
CA PHE A 207 18.76 6.08 -3.07
C PHE A 207 18.28 6.89 -4.27
N LYS A 208 17.81 8.14 -4.07
CA LYS A 208 17.20 8.99 -5.11
C LYS A 208 18.03 9.01 -6.40
N PHE A 209 17.41 8.60 -7.51
CA PHE A 209 17.96 8.57 -8.88
C PHE A 209 19.20 7.69 -9.10
N LYS A 210 19.49 6.74 -8.20
CA LYS A 210 20.64 5.84 -8.36
C LYS A 210 20.37 4.66 -9.30
N ALA A 211 19.19 4.06 -9.21
CA ALA A 211 18.81 2.92 -10.04
C ALA A 211 17.30 2.76 -10.14
N ARG A 212 16.86 2.01 -11.13
CA ARG A 212 15.48 1.52 -11.22
C ARG A 212 15.40 0.10 -10.67
N PRO A 213 14.22 -0.35 -10.16
CA PRO A 213 14.07 -1.70 -9.60
C PRO A 213 14.55 -2.80 -10.54
N TRP A 214 14.26 -2.71 -11.83
CA TRP A 214 14.66 -3.70 -12.85
C TRP A 214 16.16 -3.70 -13.18
N GLN A 215 16.93 -2.72 -12.73
CA GLN A 215 18.38 -2.66 -12.88
C GLN A 215 19.11 -3.33 -11.71
N LEU A 216 18.41 -3.57 -10.61
CA LEU A 216 18.99 -4.12 -9.39
C LEU A 216 18.93 -5.64 -9.41
N LYS A 217 20.04 -6.26 -9.05
CA LYS A 217 20.08 -7.68 -8.71
C LYS A 217 19.71 -7.84 -7.25
N GLU A 218 18.65 -8.59 -6.98
CA GLU A 218 18.23 -8.90 -5.62
C GLU A 218 19.03 -10.06 -5.05
N VAL A 219 19.54 -9.89 -3.82
CA VAL A 219 20.29 -10.90 -3.08
C VAL A 219 19.76 -10.96 -1.66
N ASP A 220 19.25 -12.11 -1.26
CA ASP A 220 18.78 -12.33 0.11
C ASP A 220 19.98 -12.46 1.06
N SER A 221 19.87 -11.82 2.21
CA SER A 221 20.94 -11.74 3.21
C SER A 221 20.37 -11.61 4.62
N VAL A 222 21.24 -11.53 5.60
CA VAL A 222 20.89 -11.30 7.01
C VAL A 222 21.43 -9.95 7.45
N CYS A 223 20.62 -9.19 8.19
CA CYS A 223 21.04 -7.93 8.78
C CYS A 223 22.17 -8.14 9.78
N GLY A 224 23.26 -7.40 9.63
CA GLY A 224 24.46 -7.52 10.46
C GLY A 224 24.52 -6.58 11.67
N TYR A 225 23.45 -5.80 11.96
CA TYR A 225 23.51 -4.77 13.02
C TYR A 225 23.39 -5.33 14.45
N CYS A 226 22.39 -6.17 14.69
CA CYS A 226 22.20 -6.78 16.01
C CYS A 226 22.02 -8.29 15.91
N GLY A 227 21.97 -9.00 17.05
CA GLY A 227 21.87 -10.46 17.09
C GLY A 227 20.50 -11.04 16.69
N ASN A 228 19.53 -10.22 16.27
CA ASN A 228 18.18 -10.70 15.95
C ASN A 228 18.12 -11.49 14.62
N GLY A 229 19.08 -11.32 13.71
CA GLY A 229 19.16 -12.08 12.48
C GLY A 229 18.04 -11.82 11.47
N CYS A 230 17.51 -10.60 11.44
CA CYS A 230 16.46 -10.22 10.49
C CYS A 230 16.90 -10.45 9.05
N THR A 231 16.03 -11.05 8.25
CA THR A 231 16.27 -11.25 6.82
C THR A 231 16.04 -9.97 6.04
N VAL A 232 16.93 -9.69 5.10
CA VAL A 232 16.88 -8.51 4.23
C VAL A 232 17.17 -8.93 2.79
N THR A 233 16.63 -8.17 1.84
CA THR A 233 17.00 -8.26 0.43
C THR A 233 17.86 -7.06 0.08
N LEU A 234 19.06 -7.33 -0.41
CA LEU A 234 19.99 -6.34 -0.93
C LEU A 234 19.70 -6.08 -2.40
N GLY A 235 19.52 -4.84 -2.79
CA GLY A 235 19.47 -4.44 -4.20
C GLY A 235 20.84 -3.96 -4.65
N VAL A 236 21.47 -4.74 -5.53
CA VAL A 236 22.85 -4.56 -5.98
C VAL A 236 22.89 -4.04 -7.41
N LEU A 237 23.63 -2.96 -7.63
CA LEU A 237 23.94 -2.42 -8.96
C LEU A 237 25.46 -2.54 -9.21
N GLY A 238 25.85 -3.41 -10.16
CA GLY A 238 27.26 -3.77 -10.32
C GLY A 238 27.82 -4.42 -9.05
N ASP A 239 28.81 -3.79 -8.43
CA ASP A 239 29.45 -4.27 -7.19
C ASP A 239 29.00 -3.51 -5.94
N LYS A 240 27.97 -2.66 -6.04
CA LYS A 240 27.51 -1.84 -4.93
C LYS A 240 26.12 -2.21 -4.47
N VAL A 241 25.94 -2.28 -3.15
CA VAL A 241 24.62 -2.34 -2.51
C VAL A 241 24.03 -0.94 -2.51
N GLU A 242 22.96 -0.72 -3.26
CA GLU A 242 22.29 0.56 -3.37
C GLU A 242 21.01 0.63 -2.52
N THR A 243 20.35 -0.52 -2.28
CA THR A 243 19.20 -0.60 -1.39
C THR A 243 19.27 -1.79 -0.45
N ILE A 244 18.66 -1.63 0.72
CA ILE A 244 18.39 -2.74 1.65
C ILE A 244 16.90 -2.70 1.96
N ARG A 245 16.21 -3.80 1.69
CA ARG A 245 14.78 -3.94 1.94
C ARG A 245 14.52 -5.04 2.95
N PHE A 246 13.47 -4.89 3.72
CA PHE A 246 12.99 -5.96 4.56
C PHE A 246 12.45 -7.12 3.71
N ASN A 247 12.78 -8.36 4.08
CA ASN A 247 12.32 -9.55 3.39
C ASN A 247 11.50 -10.41 4.35
N ASP A 248 10.20 -10.51 4.11
CA ASP A 248 9.27 -11.31 4.91
C ASP A 248 9.12 -12.76 4.40
N LYS A 249 9.81 -13.13 3.31
CA LYS A 249 9.76 -14.49 2.72
C LYS A 249 10.50 -15.52 3.55
N ILE A 250 11.53 -15.07 4.29
CA ILE A 250 12.39 -15.94 5.11
C ILE A 250 12.31 -15.43 6.55
N GLY A 251 11.10 -15.35 7.09
CA GLY A 251 10.90 -14.54 8.22
C GLY A 251 11.21 -15.11 9.59
N VAL A 252 11.99 -14.43 10.39
CA VAL A 252 11.80 -14.36 11.81
C VAL A 252 11.30 -12.96 12.13
N MET A 253 10.01 -12.76 12.00
CA MET A 253 9.19 -11.79 12.80
C MET A 253 7.72 -12.00 12.54
#